data_961d7b8600d9bf131220037b0f270666
#
_entry.id   961d7b8600d9bf131220037b0f270666
#
_cell.length_a   1.000
_cell.length_b   1.000
_cell.length_c   1.000
_cell.angle_alpha   90.00
_cell.angle_beta   90.00
_cell.angle_gamma   90.00
#
_symmetry.space_group_name_H-M   'P 1'
#
loop_
_entity.id
_entity.type
_entity.pdbx_description
1 polymer ?
#
loop_
_entity_poly.entity_id
_entity_poly.type
_entity_poly.pdbx_seq_one_letter_code
_entity_poly.pdbx_strand_id
1 'polypeptide(L)'
;MQNTKQTMQISWDKITTDCSSLYNKIIESKFEPDLIVGILKGGIIPATILAYKLHCKLNTVGYSSYIRGKHCTIKEYSSLHEDLDSIGNILFVDDLSDTGDTFLTVTEKYSMLLKNKVIKTAALYLKDDTKFVTDFYITKYPSNVWLEFPWECNK
;
A
#
# COMPACT_ATOMS: atom_id res chain seq x y z
N MET A 1 20.49 -7.43 25.59
CA MET A 1 19.47 -6.38 25.73
C MET A 1 18.28 -6.79 24.88
N GLN A 2 17.14 -7.04 25.48
CA GLN A 2 15.90 -7.29 24.74
C GLN A 2 15.51 -5.99 24.05
N ASN A 3 15.54 -5.97 22.71
CA ASN A 3 15.00 -4.88 21.92
C ASN A 3 13.47 -4.99 22.03
N THR A 4 12.88 -4.38 23.05
CA THR A 4 11.42 -4.28 23.16
C THR A 4 10.94 -3.41 22.01
N LYS A 5 10.33 -4.03 20.98
CA LYS A 5 9.64 -3.30 19.92
C LYS A 5 8.58 -2.43 20.57
N GLN A 6 8.70 -1.13 20.41
CA GLN A 6 7.67 -0.20 20.85
C GLN A 6 6.47 -0.33 19.92
N THR A 7 5.27 -0.59 20.46
CA THR A 7 4.03 -0.63 19.68
C THR A 7 3.40 0.74 19.68
N MET A 8 2.99 1.20 18.49
CA MET A 8 2.21 2.41 18.28
C MET A 8 0.87 2.03 17.66
N GLN A 9 -0.21 2.33 18.37
CA GLN A 9 -1.56 2.13 17.85
C GLN A 9 -1.97 3.27 16.93
N ILE A 10 -2.49 2.92 15.76
CA ILE A 10 -3.03 3.85 14.78
C ILE A 10 -4.55 3.86 14.94
N SER A 11 -5.13 5.04 15.15
CA SER A 11 -6.59 5.18 15.28
C SER A 11 -7.29 5.31 13.93
N TRP A 12 -8.61 5.05 13.89
CA TRP A 12 -9.43 5.32 12.71
C TRP A 12 -9.41 6.80 12.30
N ASP A 13 -9.40 7.72 13.27
CA ASP A 13 -9.32 9.15 12.99
C ASP A 13 -8.02 9.50 12.30
N LYS A 14 -6.90 8.90 12.76
CA LYS A 14 -5.60 9.09 12.10
C LYS A 14 -5.61 8.54 10.68
N ILE A 15 -6.16 7.36 10.44
CA ILE A 15 -6.30 6.79 9.08
C ILE A 15 -7.09 7.73 8.18
N THR A 16 -8.22 8.24 8.64
CA THR A 16 -9.06 9.15 7.86
C THR A 16 -8.32 10.45 7.50
N THR A 17 -7.62 11.03 8.47
CA THR A 17 -6.82 12.25 8.27
C THR A 17 -5.67 12.00 7.31
N ASP A 18 -4.93 10.91 7.50
CA ASP A 18 -3.77 10.58 6.67
C ASP A 18 -4.16 10.20 5.24
N CYS A 19 -5.28 9.49 5.04
CA CYS A 19 -5.82 9.25 3.69
C CYS A 19 -6.21 10.56 2.99
N SER A 20 -6.74 11.55 3.72
CA SER A 20 -7.05 12.87 3.15
C SER A 20 -5.78 13.62 2.77
N SER A 21 -4.75 13.55 3.60
CA SER A 21 -3.44 14.14 3.30
C SER A 21 -2.76 13.45 2.11
N LEU A 22 -2.87 12.13 2.02
CA LEU A 22 -2.34 11.35 0.89
C LEU A 22 -3.06 11.71 -0.42
N TYR A 23 -4.39 11.84 -0.39
CA TYR A 23 -5.18 12.35 -1.50
C TYR A 23 -4.66 13.72 -1.98
N ASN A 24 -4.44 14.68 -1.07
CA ASN A 24 -3.93 15.99 -1.43
C ASN A 24 -2.56 15.92 -2.12
N LYS A 25 -1.64 15.09 -1.61
CA LYS A 25 -0.33 14.86 -2.27
C LYS A 25 -0.46 14.32 -3.69
N ILE A 26 -1.40 13.39 -3.92
CA ILE A 26 -1.65 12.83 -5.26
C ILE A 26 -2.17 13.93 -6.20
N ILE A 27 -3.16 14.72 -5.78
CA ILE A 27 -3.71 15.83 -6.57
C ILE A 27 -2.65 16.89 -6.89
N GLU A 28 -1.87 17.30 -5.89
CA GLU A 28 -0.80 18.29 -6.06
C GLU A 28 0.27 17.82 -7.07
N SER A 29 0.52 16.52 -7.15
CA SER A 29 1.45 15.94 -8.13
C SER A 29 0.91 15.94 -9.56
N LYS A 30 -0.37 16.24 -9.77
CA LYS A 30 -1.10 16.15 -11.04
C LYS A 30 -1.14 14.72 -11.62
N PHE A 31 -0.94 13.72 -10.78
CA PHE A 31 -1.14 12.33 -11.17
C PHE A 31 -2.62 11.96 -10.99
N GLU A 32 -3.25 11.57 -12.08
CA GLU A 32 -4.67 11.18 -12.14
C GLU A 32 -4.76 9.68 -12.40
N PRO A 33 -4.94 8.83 -11.37
CA PRO A 33 -5.09 7.40 -11.58
C PRO A 33 -6.46 7.07 -12.18
N ASP A 34 -6.49 6.21 -13.18
CA ASP A 34 -7.72 5.62 -13.73
C ASP A 34 -8.16 4.42 -12.88
N LEU A 35 -7.18 3.75 -12.25
CA LEU A 35 -7.38 2.58 -11.43
C LEU A 35 -6.51 2.64 -10.17
N ILE A 36 -7.13 2.42 -9.02
CA ILE A 36 -6.43 2.12 -7.78
C ILE A 36 -6.44 0.62 -7.55
N VAL A 37 -5.30 0.08 -7.16
CA VAL A 37 -5.14 -1.34 -6.82
C VAL A 37 -4.68 -1.45 -5.38
N GLY A 38 -5.58 -1.91 -4.51
CA GLY A 38 -5.25 -2.18 -3.11
C GLY A 38 -4.47 -3.48 -2.96
N ILE A 39 -3.35 -3.42 -2.26
CA ILE A 39 -2.59 -4.62 -1.92
C ILE A 39 -3.19 -5.23 -0.64
N LEU A 40 -3.76 -6.41 -0.79
CA LEU A 40 -4.45 -7.08 0.32
C LEU A 40 -3.42 -7.61 1.35
N LYS A 41 -3.75 -7.55 2.62
CA LYS A 41 -5.05 -7.12 3.17
C LYS A 41 -5.07 -5.63 3.54
N GLY A 42 -4.00 -5.09 4.12
CA GLY A 42 -3.98 -3.76 4.74
C GLY A 42 -4.27 -2.63 3.76
N GLY A 43 -3.81 -2.75 2.54
CA GLY A 43 -3.98 -1.73 1.50
C GLY A 43 -5.41 -1.51 1.02
N ILE A 44 -6.35 -2.45 1.29
CA ILE A 44 -7.73 -2.28 0.83
C ILE A 44 -8.44 -1.09 1.48
N ILE A 45 -8.12 -0.78 2.72
CA ILE A 45 -8.74 0.33 3.45
C ILE A 45 -8.33 1.68 2.84
N PRO A 46 -7.03 2.04 2.79
CA PRO A 46 -6.62 3.30 2.17
C PRO A 46 -6.96 3.35 0.67
N ALA A 47 -6.86 2.23 -0.06
CA ALA A 47 -7.23 2.17 -1.47
C ALA A 47 -8.71 2.50 -1.69
N THR A 48 -9.60 1.97 -0.87
CA THR A 48 -11.05 2.26 -0.94
C THR A 48 -11.32 3.74 -0.70
N ILE A 49 -10.73 4.32 0.34
CA ILE A 49 -10.93 5.74 0.67
C ILE A 49 -10.42 6.63 -0.48
N LEU A 50 -9.25 6.32 -1.01
CA LEU A 50 -8.68 7.06 -2.14
C LEU A 50 -9.51 6.92 -3.41
N ALA A 51 -10.02 5.73 -3.72
CA ALA A 51 -10.85 5.49 -4.89
C ALA A 51 -12.14 6.31 -4.86
N TYR A 52 -12.78 6.41 -3.70
CA TYR A 52 -13.94 7.30 -3.50
C TYR A 52 -13.57 8.78 -3.71
N LYS A 53 -12.46 9.23 -3.11
CA LYS A 53 -12.02 10.65 -3.22
C LYS A 53 -11.58 11.03 -4.64
N LEU A 54 -10.95 10.12 -5.36
CA LEU A 54 -10.43 10.35 -6.72
C LEU A 54 -11.44 9.98 -7.81
N HIS A 55 -12.60 9.43 -7.44
CA HIS A 55 -13.66 8.99 -8.37
C HIS A 55 -13.15 8.02 -9.44
N CYS A 56 -12.26 7.11 -9.09
CA CYS A 56 -11.70 6.12 -10.01
C CYS A 56 -12.04 4.69 -9.62
N LYS A 57 -11.76 3.76 -10.52
CA LYS A 57 -11.99 2.33 -10.31
C LYS A 57 -11.10 1.79 -9.19
N LEU A 58 -11.58 0.75 -8.51
CA LEU A 58 -10.84 0.02 -7.49
C LEU A 58 -10.77 -1.46 -7.86
N ASN A 59 -9.57 -2.01 -7.76
CA ASN A 59 -9.32 -3.44 -7.83
C ASN A 59 -8.33 -3.85 -6.72
N THR A 60 -8.02 -5.12 -6.61
CA THR A 60 -7.12 -5.63 -5.57
C THR A 60 -6.15 -6.66 -6.11
N VAL A 61 -4.99 -6.76 -5.47
CA VAL A 61 -4.06 -7.87 -5.62
C VAL A 61 -3.71 -8.41 -4.23
N GLY A 62 -3.48 -9.70 -4.13
CA GLY A 62 -3.20 -10.33 -2.84
C GLY A 62 -1.77 -10.84 -2.76
N TYR A 63 -1.03 -10.37 -1.77
CA TYR A 63 0.34 -10.81 -1.48
C TYR A 63 0.46 -11.21 0.00
N SER A 64 1.22 -12.25 0.28
CA SER A 64 1.49 -12.69 1.64
C SER A 64 2.95 -13.07 1.81
N SER A 65 3.58 -12.52 2.86
CA SER A 65 4.89 -12.92 3.35
C SER A 65 4.79 -13.88 4.55
N TYR A 66 3.57 -14.17 5.00
CA TYR A 66 3.31 -15.07 6.12
C TYR A 66 2.31 -16.15 5.73
N ILE A 67 2.69 -17.42 5.92
CA ILE A 67 1.80 -18.56 5.80
C ILE A 67 1.74 -19.26 7.16
N ARG A 68 0.55 -19.37 7.75
CA ARG A 68 0.32 -20.00 9.06
C ARG A 68 1.24 -19.45 10.17
N GLY A 69 1.46 -18.11 10.18
CA GLY A 69 2.29 -17.44 11.19
C GLY A 69 3.79 -17.58 11.01
N LYS A 70 4.26 -18.21 9.93
CA LYS A 70 5.69 -18.29 9.60
C LYS A 70 6.04 -17.35 8.45
N HIS A 71 7.17 -16.65 8.58
CA HIS A 71 7.69 -15.84 7.49
C HIS A 71 8.08 -16.74 6.31
N CYS A 72 7.65 -16.36 5.11
CA CYS A 72 7.97 -17.08 3.89
C CYS A 72 8.35 -16.11 2.76
N THR A 73 8.80 -16.64 1.64
CA THR A 73 8.94 -15.85 0.41
C THR A 73 7.60 -15.23 0.04
N ILE A 74 7.61 -13.97 -0.39
CA ILE A 74 6.40 -13.26 -0.82
C ILE A 74 5.76 -14.00 -1.98
N LYS A 75 4.49 -14.35 -1.81
CA LYS A 75 3.69 -15.05 -2.82
C LYS A 75 2.42 -14.27 -3.10
N GLU A 76 2.13 -14.13 -4.39
CA GLU A 76 0.83 -13.66 -4.85
C GLU A 76 -0.20 -14.78 -4.75
N TYR A 77 -1.34 -14.49 -4.15
CA TYR A 77 -2.49 -15.40 -4.07
C TYR A 77 -3.74 -14.86 -4.77
N SER A 78 -3.73 -13.61 -5.17
CA SER A 78 -4.79 -12.98 -5.96
C SER A 78 -4.15 -11.99 -6.94
N SER A 79 -4.39 -12.20 -8.23
CA SER A 79 -3.87 -11.35 -9.31
C SER A 79 -4.91 -10.34 -9.76
N LEU A 80 -4.44 -9.31 -10.45
CA LEU A 80 -5.31 -8.34 -11.12
C LEU A 80 -6.01 -9.01 -12.29
N HIS A 81 -7.34 -9.04 -12.25
CA HIS A 81 -8.22 -9.62 -13.28
C HIS A 81 -9.18 -8.55 -13.78
N GLU A 82 -8.75 -7.73 -14.70
CA GLU A 82 -9.59 -6.69 -15.31
C GLU A 82 -9.13 -6.44 -16.73
N ASP A 83 -10.08 -6.04 -17.59
CA ASP A 83 -9.74 -5.44 -18.86
C ASP A 83 -9.13 -4.05 -18.62
N LEU A 84 -7.84 -3.95 -18.88
CA LEU A 84 -7.06 -2.74 -18.65
C LEU A 84 -6.86 -1.90 -19.90
N ASP A 85 -7.54 -2.20 -21.01
CA ASP A 85 -7.30 -1.51 -22.28
C ASP A 85 -7.57 -0.01 -22.18
N SER A 86 -8.59 0.38 -21.42
CA SER A 86 -8.95 1.79 -21.19
C SER A 86 -8.18 2.46 -20.03
N ILE A 87 -7.33 1.74 -19.32
CA ILE A 87 -6.59 2.21 -18.16
C ILE A 87 -5.21 2.71 -18.61
N GLY A 88 -4.85 3.94 -18.29
CA GLY A 88 -3.53 4.52 -18.56
C GLY A 88 -2.65 4.60 -17.31
N ASN A 89 -3.25 5.05 -16.20
CA ASN A 89 -2.56 5.34 -14.94
C ASN A 89 -3.06 4.44 -13.83
N ILE A 90 -2.15 3.74 -13.17
CA ILE A 90 -2.45 2.80 -12.09
C ILE A 90 -1.71 3.20 -10.82
N LEU A 91 -2.44 3.22 -9.70
CA LEU A 91 -1.88 3.47 -8.38
C LEU A 91 -2.01 2.23 -7.51
N PHE A 92 -0.89 1.60 -7.18
CA PHE A 92 -0.85 0.53 -6.18
C PHE A 92 -0.76 1.13 -4.77
N VAL A 93 -1.64 0.68 -3.88
CA VAL A 93 -1.79 1.24 -2.54
C VAL A 93 -1.67 0.14 -1.49
N ASP A 94 -0.85 0.40 -0.46
CA ASP A 94 -0.79 -0.41 0.76
C ASP A 94 -0.86 0.50 2.00
N ASP A 95 -1.01 -0.08 3.17
CA ASP A 95 -0.99 0.66 4.43
C ASP A 95 0.45 1.00 4.87
N LEU A 96 1.37 0.10 4.69
CA LEU A 96 2.76 0.20 5.15
C LEU A 96 3.74 -0.40 4.15
N SER A 97 4.81 0.31 3.84
CA SER A 97 6.03 -0.29 3.29
C SER A 97 6.99 -0.58 4.43
N ASP A 98 6.95 -1.82 4.93
CA ASP A 98 7.81 -2.29 6.03
C ASP A 98 9.21 -2.61 5.50
N THR A 99 9.47 -3.84 5.07
CA THR A 99 10.74 -4.19 4.40
C THR A 99 10.83 -3.64 2.98
N GLY A 100 9.70 -3.38 2.34
CA GLY A 100 9.58 -2.96 0.94
C GLY A 100 9.47 -4.13 -0.05
N ASP A 101 9.60 -5.37 0.41
CA ASP A 101 9.64 -6.54 -0.47
C ASP A 101 8.33 -6.74 -1.24
N THR A 102 7.17 -6.43 -0.62
CA THR A 102 5.87 -6.51 -1.30
C THR A 102 5.80 -5.53 -2.47
N PHE A 103 6.14 -4.26 -2.26
CA PHE A 103 6.14 -3.26 -3.33
C PHE A 103 7.15 -3.59 -4.43
N LEU A 104 8.34 -4.08 -4.08
CA LEU A 104 9.32 -4.54 -5.08
C LEU A 104 8.72 -5.64 -5.96
N THR A 105 8.12 -6.65 -5.35
CA THR A 105 7.51 -7.78 -6.07
C THR A 105 6.35 -7.33 -6.96
N VAL A 106 5.46 -6.49 -6.44
CA VAL A 106 4.31 -5.95 -7.18
C VAL A 106 4.75 -5.11 -8.37
N THR A 107 5.64 -4.15 -8.14
CA THR A 107 6.08 -3.23 -9.19
C THR A 107 6.89 -3.95 -10.26
N GLU A 108 7.75 -4.88 -9.90
CA GLU A 108 8.49 -5.70 -10.86
C GLU A 108 7.54 -6.47 -11.77
N LYS A 109 6.60 -7.22 -11.20
CA LYS A 109 5.62 -8.01 -11.97
C LYS A 109 4.78 -7.14 -12.90
N TYR A 110 4.12 -6.12 -12.34
CA TYR A 110 3.14 -5.35 -13.10
C TYR A 110 3.79 -4.36 -14.09
N SER A 111 4.99 -3.87 -13.83
CA SER A 111 5.74 -3.11 -14.85
C SER A 111 6.10 -3.95 -16.07
N MET A 112 6.37 -5.23 -15.89
CA MET A 112 6.62 -6.14 -17.00
C MET A 112 5.34 -6.48 -17.78
N LEU A 113 4.22 -6.69 -17.09
CA LEU A 113 2.94 -7.04 -17.70
C LEU A 113 2.24 -5.84 -18.36
N LEU A 114 2.42 -4.65 -17.81
CA LEU A 114 1.67 -3.44 -18.17
C LEU A 114 2.61 -2.36 -18.73
N LYS A 115 3.43 -2.73 -19.70
CA LYS A 115 4.52 -1.90 -20.26
C LYS A 115 4.06 -0.52 -20.77
N ASN A 116 2.81 -0.39 -21.21
CA ASN A 116 2.26 0.85 -21.78
C ASN A 116 1.45 1.66 -20.75
N LYS A 117 1.51 1.30 -19.47
CA LYS A 117 0.79 1.97 -18.39
C LYS A 117 1.76 2.74 -17.51
N VAL A 118 1.28 3.84 -16.93
CA VAL A 118 2.01 4.55 -15.89
C VAL A 118 1.64 3.94 -14.55
N ILE A 119 2.62 3.40 -13.83
CA ILE A 119 2.43 2.79 -12.51
C ILE A 119 3.08 3.68 -11.47
N LYS A 120 2.30 4.05 -10.47
CA LYS A 120 2.78 4.69 -9.24
C LYS A 120 2.35 3.93 -8.01
N THR A 121 2.97 4.24 -6.90
CA THR A 121 2.80 3.55 -5.62
C THR A 121 2.50 4.52 -4.50
N ALA A 122 1.66 4.09 -3.56
CA ALA A 122 1.34 4.85 -2.37
C ALA A 122 1.28 3.95 -1.14
N ALA A 123 1.76 4.44 -0.02
CA ALA A 123 1.55 3.84 1.29
C ALA A 123 1.20 4.94 2.30
N LEU A 124 0.43 4.62 3.34
CA LEU A 124 0.25 5.57 4.42
C LEU A 124 1.58 5.83 5.12
N TYR A 125 2.30 4.77 5.43
CA TYR A 125 3.55 4.85 6.19
C TYR A 125 4.67 4.04 5.56
N LEU A 126 5.90 4.45 5.87
CA LEU A 126 7.11 3.73 5.52
C LEU A 126 7.90 3.42 6.80
N LYS A 127 8.65 2.33 6.81
CA LYS A 127 9.76 2.18 7.75
C LYS A 127 10.97 2.97 7.24
N ASP A 128 11.76 3.51 8.14
CA ASP A 128 12.94 4.33 7.81
C ASP A 128 14.03 3.53 7.08
N ASP A 129 14.08 2.21 7.29
CA ASP A 129 15.00 1.26 6.64
C ASP A 129 14.35 0.44 5.50
N THR A 130 13.14 0.81 5.05
CA THR A 130 12.48 0.11 3.94
C THR A 130 13.33 0.16 2.67
N LYS A 131 13.37 -0.94 1.92
CA LYS A 131 14.05 -1.04 0.62
C LYS A 131 13.27 -0.34 -0.51
N PHE A 132 11.99 -0.01 -0.27
CA PHE A 132 11.12 0.59 -1.27
C PHE A 132 10.40 1.82 -0.72
N VAL A 133 10.80 2.97 -1.23
CA VAL A 133 10.10 4.25 -0.96
C VAL A 133 9.04 4.44 -2.03
N THR A 134 7.77 4.51 -1.62
CA THR A 134 6.65 4.73 -2.54
C THR A 134 6.65 6.16 -3.10
N ASP A 135 6.01 6.37 -4.26
CA ASP A 135 5.87 7.71 -4.86
C ASP A 135 5.14 8.68 -3.92
N PHE A 136 4.15 8.15 -3.19
CA PHE A 136 3.35 8.94 -2.23
C PHE A 136 3.34 8.25 -0.87
N TYR A 137 3.58 8.99 0.19
CA TYR A 137 3.46 8.53 1.58
C TYR A 137 3.28 9.71 2.54
N ILE A 138 2.83 9.42 3.75
CA ILE A 138 2.58 10.45 4.77
C ILE A 138 3.81 10.66 5.63
N THR A 139 4.32 9.61 6.27
CA THR A 139 5.47 9.71 7.17
C THR A 139 6.26 8.42 7.25
N LYS A 140 7.47 8.54 7.77
CA LYS A 140 8.33 7.40 8.11
C LYS A 140 8.32 7.15 9.62
N TYR A 141 8.42 5.89 9.99
CA TYR A 141 8.56 5.45 11.37
C TYR A 141 9.84 4.64 11.55
N PRO A 142 10.48 4.71 12.74
CA PRO A 142 11.64 3.87 13.04
C PRO A 142 11.32 2.38 12.88
N SER A 143 12.28 1.60 12.40
CA SER A 143 12.12 0.16 12.16
C SER A 143 11.83 -0.65 13.44
N ASN A 144 12.23 -0.13 14.61
CA ASN A 144 11.94 -0.73 15.91
C ASN A 144 10.52 -0.41 16.45
N VAL A 145 9.73 0.41 15.75
CA VAL A 145 8.34 0.70 16.12
C VAL A 145 7.41 -0.23 15.36
N TRP A 146 6.58 -1.00 16.09
CA TRP A 146 5.50 -1.79 15.50
C TRP A 146 4.26 -0.92 15.35
N LEU A 147 3.74 -0.78 14.14
CA LEU A 147 2.48 -0.08 13.89
C LEU A 147 1.35 -1.08 13.98
N GLU A 148 0.39 -0.83 14.85
CA GLU A 148 -0.82 -1.64 15.01
C GLU A 148 -2.00 -0.87 14.43
N PHE A 149 -2.54 -1.37 13.34
CA PHE A 149 -3.64 -0.74 12.63
C PHE A 149 -5.00 -1.07 13.24
N PRO A 150 -6.00 -0.18 13.13
CA PRO A 150 -7.29 -0.37 13.78
C PRO A 150 -8.11 -1.56 13.24
N TRP A 151 -7.77 -2.07 12.06
CA TRP A 151 -8.40 -3.28 11.47
C TRP A 151 -7.71 -4.58 11.87
N GLU A 152 -6.57 -4.55 12.54
CA GLU A 152 -5.85 -5.77 12.94
C GLU A 152 -6.47 -6.45 14.15
N CYS A 153 -7.49 -5.87 14.77
CA CYS A 153 -8.25 -6.40 15.91
C CYS A 153 -7.37 -7.18 16.89
N ASN A 154 -6.95 -6.54 17.96
CA ASN A 154 -6.19 -7.21 19.02
C ASN A 154 -6.92 -8.47 19.48
N LYS A 155 -6.22 -9.59 19.40
CA LYS A 155 -6.64 -10.86 20.00
C LYS A 155 -6.48 -10.82 21.48
#